data_14967e9fdc731e3c194f5f021cee8549
#
_entry.id   14967e9fdc731e3c194f5f021cee8549
#
_cell.length_a   1.000
_cell.length_b   1.000
_cell.length_c   1.000
_cell.angle_alpha   90.00
_cell.angle_beta   90.00
_cell.angle_gamma   90.00
#
_symmetry.space_group_name_H-M   'P 1'
#
loop_
_entity.id
_entity.type
_entity.pdbx_description
1 polymer ?
#
loop_
_entity_poly.entity_id
_entity_poly.type
_entity_poly.pdbx_seq_one_letter_code
_entity_poly.pdbx_strand_id
1 'polypeptide(L)'
;VNILIFVALGWRLVARKRLSKFFSLLLLVPAFSVLITTLYEINNPSTPDAISLTAVGFGALIVNFSCAFILAKFRQSQKSIVMAAYLSARNDALANVAIISAGITTIFWDSSIPDLAVGLAIGMLNANAAIKVWKSTEH
;
A
#
# COMPACT_ATOMS: atom_id res chain seq x y z
N VAL A 1 8.12 -6.29 -0.35
CA VAL A 1 8.65 -5.34 0.68
C VAL A 1 8.68 -6.00 2.05
N ASN A 2 7.57 -6.54 2.55
CA ASN A 2 7.43 -7.03 3.93
C ASN A 2 8.44 -8.14 4.32
N ILE A 3 8.70 -9.11 3.42
CA ILE A 3 9.67 -10.19 3.66
C ILE A 3 11.09 -9.64 3.83
N LEU A 4 11.50 -8.69 3.00
CA LEU A 4 12.80 -8.05 3.09
C LEU A 4 12.97 -7.28 4.41
N ILE A 5 11.89 -6.70 4.91
CA ILE A 5 11.89 -6.00 6.20
C ILE A 5 12.11 -6.98 7.36
N PHE A 6 11.47 -8.15 7.34
CA PHE A 6 11.71 -9.19 8.35
C PHE A 6 13.19 -9.62 8.39
N VAL A 7 13.81 -9.83 7.23
CA VAL A 7 15.24 -10.17 7.16
C VAL A 7 16.10 -9.04 7.70
N ALA A 8 15.77 -7.80 7.38
CA ALA A 8 16.52 -6.62 7.79
C ALA A 8 16.43 -6.32 9.30
N LEU A 9 15.46 -6.87 10.03
CA LEU A 9 15.37 -6.71 11.49
C LEU A 9 16.60 -7.24 12.25
N GLY A 10 17.35 -8.18 11.63
CA GLY A 10 18.64 -8.68 12.16
C GLY A 10 19.85 -7.77 11.92
N TRP A 11 19.73 -6.71 11.13
CA TRP A 11 20.85 -5.87 10.69
C TRP A 11 21.22 -4.76 11.69
N ARG A 12 22.41 -4.13 11.49
CA ARG A 12 22.89 -3.02 12.32
C ARG A 12 22.00 -1.78 12.15
N LEU A 13 21.89 -0.94 13.17
CA LEU A 13 21.03 0.25 13.22
C LEU A 13 21.20 1.19 12.02
N VAL A 14 22.45 1.45 11.60
CA VAL A 14 22.72 2.33 10.45
C VAL A 14 22.17 1.74 9.15
N ALA A 15 22.35 0.43 8.94
CA ALA A 15 21.81 -0.26 7.76
C ALA A 15 20.28 -0.24 7.78
N ARG A 16 19.65 -0.39 8.95
CA ARG A 16 18.19 -0.31 9.10
C ARG A 16 17.64 1.08 8.76
N LYS A 17 18.31 2.16 9.19
CA LYS A 17 17.88 3.53 8.86
C LYS A 17 17.94 3.77 7.35
N ARG A 18 19.02 3.36 6.68
CA ARG A 18 19.14 3.48 5.22
C ARG A 18 18.05 2.68 4.49
N LEU A 19 17.80 1.47 4.94
CA LEU A 19 16.78 0.60 4.36
C LEU A 19 15.37 1.17 4.58
N SER A 20 15.09 1.75 5.75
CA SER A 20 13.81 2.42 6.02
C SER A 20 13.57 3.61 5.08
N LYS A 21 14.61 4.42 4.81
CA LYS A 21 14.53 5.52 3.83
C LYS A 21 14.26 4.98 2.42
N PHE A 22 14.94 3.91 2.03
CA PHE A 22 14.68 3.24 0.76
C PHE A 22 13.23 2.73 0.67
N PHE A 23 12.71 2.10 1.72
CA PHE A 23 11.32 1.66 1.74
C PHE A 23 10.31 2.81 1.74
N SER A 24 10.62 3.94 2.37
CA SER A 24 9.74 5.11 2.27
C SER A 24 9.63 5.63 0.83
N LEU A 25 10.73 5.57 0.06
CA LEU A 25 10.70 5.89 -1.36
C LEU A 25 9.93 4.85 -2.17
N LEU A 26 10.09 3.55 -1.85
CA LEU A 26 9.30 2.49 -2.50
C LEU A 26 7.80 2.63 -2.26
N LEU A 27 7.37 3.16 -1.12
CA LEU A 27 5.95 3.43 -0.84
C LEU A 27 5.37 4.53 -1.76
N LEU A 28 6.21 5.38 -2.35
CA LEU A 28 5.78 6.38 -3.32
C LEU A 28 5.54 5.80 -4.72
N VAL A 29 6.15 4.64 -5.04
CA VAL A 29 5.99 4.02 -6.38
C VAL A 29 4.52 3.73 -6.70
N PRO A 30 3.72 3.09 -5.83
CA PRO A 30 2.29 2.91 -6.07
C PRO A 30 1.55 4.25 -6.22
N ALA A 31 1.90 5.26 -5.41
CA ALA A 31 1.27 6.58 -5.50
C ALA A 31 1.48 7.24 -6.87
N PHE A 32 2.72 7.19 -7.40
CA PHE A 32 3.01 7.71 -8.74
C PHE A 32 2.37 6.86 -9.84
N SER A 33 2.39 5.53 -9.70
CA SER A 33 1.75 4.64 -10.67
C SER A 33 0.27 4.95 -10.79
N VAL A 34 -0.44 5.07 -9.66
CA VAL A 34 -1.86 5.43 -9.64
C VAL A 34 -2.10 6.79 -10.28
N LEU A 35 -1.28 7.79 -9.99
CA LEU A 35 -1.43 9.12 -10.59
C LEU A 35 -1.33 9.05 -12.12
N ILE A 36 -0.32 8.35 -12.64
CA ILE A 36 -0.12 8.18 -14.09
C ILE A 36 -1.29 7.43 -14.71
N THR A 37 -1.72 6.32 -14.08
CA THR A 37 -2.85 5.51 -14.57
C THR A 37 -4.14 6.34 -14.58
N THR A 38 -4.41 7.09 -13.50
CA THR A 38 -5.58 7.98 -13.42
C THR A 38 -5.58 9.02 -14.53
N LEU A 39 -4.45 9.68 -14.81
CA LEU A 39 -4.33 10.65 -15.89
C LEU A 39 -4.54 10.00 -17.26
N TYR A 40 -4.07 8.76 -17.45
CA TYR A 40 -4.32 8.02 -18.68
C TYR A 40 -5.78 7.64 -18.84
N GLU A 41 -6.43 7.15 -17.80
CA GLU A 41 -7.83 6.70 -17.82
C GLU A 41 -8.85 7.84 -17.98
N ILE A 42 -8.52 9.05 -17.50
CA ILE A 42 -9.35 10.25 -17.79
C ILE A 42 -9.48 10.47 -19.30
N ASN A 43 -8.40 10.22 -20.05
CA ASN A 43 -8.40 10.39 -21.50
C ASN A 43 -8.87 9.16 -22.28
N ASN A 44 -8.81 7.98 -21.66
CA ASN A 44 -9.15 6.68 -22.24
C ASN A 44 -9.98 5.86 -21.25
N PRO A 45 -11.25 6.20 -21.01
CA PRO A 45 -12.08 5.50 -20.04
C PRO A 45 -12.21 4.01 -20.39
N SER A 46 -11.91 3.15 -19.44
CA SER A 46 -12.10 1.70 -19.52
C SER A 46 -12.70 1.20 -18.20
N THR A 47 -13.63 0.26 -18.29
CA THR A 47 -14.17 -0.40 -17.09
C THR A 47 -13.31 -1.59 -16.76
N PRO A 48 -12.78 -1.67 -15.53
CA PRO A 48 -11.98 -2.81 -15.12
C PRO A 48 -12.84 -4.08 -14.99
N ASP A 49 -12.21 -5.25 -15.19
CA ASP A 49 -12.89 -6.53 -14.95
C ASP A 49 -13.14 -6.75 -13.46
N ALA A 50 -14.41 -6.64 -13.08
CA ALA A 50 -14.86 -6.70 -11.68
C ALA A 50 -14.52 -8.04 -11.00
N ILE A 51 -14.55 -9.14 -11.72
CA ILE A 51 -14.26 -10.46 -11.17
C ILE A 51 -12.78 -10.57 -10.83
N SER A 52 -11.91 -10.17 -11.77
CA SER A 52 -10.46 -10.18 -11.56
C SER A 52 -10.06 -9.24 -10.44
N LEU A 53 -10.59 -8.02 -10.38
CA LEU A 53 -10.33 -7.08 -9.29
C LEU A 53 -10.70 -7.66 -7.93
N THR A 54 -11.88 -8.23 -7.81
CA THR A 54 -12.39 -8.79 -6.55
C THR A 54 -11.56 -10.00 -6.10
N ALA A 55 -11.27 -10.94 -7.01
CA ALA A 55 -10.51 -12.15 -6.69
C ALA A 55 -9.06 -11.84 -6.28
N VAL A 56 -8.36 -10.99 -7.04
CA VAL A 56 -6.98 -10.58 -6.73
C VAL A 56 -6.93 -9.77 -5.44
N GLY A 57 -7.87 -8.83 -5.27
CA GLY A 57 -7.97 -8.01 -4.06
C GLY A 57 -8.20 -8.86 -2.81
N PHE A 58 -9.04 -9.89 -2.88
CA PHE A 58 -9.30 -10.79 -1.76
C PHE A 58 -8.07 -11.63 -1.38
N GLY A 59 -7.38 -12.21 -2.36
CA GLY A 59 -6.14 -12.97 -2.12
C GLY A 59 -5.05 -12.10 -1.49
N ALA A 60 -4.83 -10.91 -2.02
CA ALA A 60 -3.87 -9.95 -1.49
C ALA A 60 -4.27 -9.44 -0.08
N LEU A 61 -5.56 -9.28 0.19
CA LEU A 61 -6.08 -8.88 1.50
C LEU A 61 -5.68 -9.86 2.60
N ILE A 62 -5.86 -11.16 2.37
CA ILE A 62 -5.52 -12.20 3.34
C ILE A 62 -4.03 -12.10 3.71
N VAL A 63 -3.15 -12.00 2.73
CA VAL A 63 -1.70 -11.92 2.94
C VAL A 63 -1.33 -10.62 3.69
N ASN A 64 -1.79 -9.49 3.23
CA ASN A 64 -1.43 -8.19 3.80
C ASN A 64 -2.04 -7.97 5.18
N PHE A 65 -3.26 -8.44 5.41
CA PHE A 65 -3.89 -8.41 6.73
C PHE A 65 -3.13 -9.27 7.75
N SER A 66 -2.71 -10.48 7.35
CA SER A 66 -1.88 -11.35 8.20
C SER A 66 -0.56 -10.68 8.57
N CYS A 67 0.13 -10.05 7.59
CA CYS A 67 1.34 -9.30 7.84
C CYS A 67 1.11 -8.11 8.78
N ALA A 68 0.05 -7.33 8.57
CA ALA A 68 -0.29 -6.19 9.42
C ALA A 68 -0.59 -6.65 10.85
N PHE A 69 -1.33 -7.75 11.02
CA PHE A 69 -1.65 -8.31 12.33
C PHE A 69 -0.41 -8.75 13.11
N ILE A 70 0.50 -9.47 12.45
CA ILE A 70 1.77 -9.89 13.07
C ILE A 70 2.60 -8.68 13.48
N LEU A 71 2.71 -7.68 12.60
CA LEU A 71 3.51 -6.49 12.83
C LEU A 71 2.88 -5.51 13.83
N ALA A 72 1.58 -5.61 14.07
CA ALA A 72 0.87 -4.74 15.03
C ALA A 72 1.44 -4.84 16.45
N LYS A 73 1.92 -6.02 16.86
CA LYS A 73 2.59 -6.21 18.15
C LYS A 73 3.87 -5.37 18.30
N PHE A 74 4.52 -5.09 17.19
CA PHE A 74 5.81 -4.39 17.15
C PHE A 74 5.69 -2.92 16.72
N ARG A 75 4.48 -2.43 16.46
CA ARG A 75 4.24 -1.06 15.95
C ARG A 75 4.74 0.05 16.89
N GLN A 76 4.80 -0.23 18.20
CA GLN A 76 5.28 0.72 19.21
C GLN A 76 6.80 0.67 19.37
N SER A 77 7.47 -0.27 18.71
CA SER A 77 8.92 -0.28 18.65
C SER A 77 9.39 1.00 17.96
N GLN A 78 10.31 1.72 18.57
CA GLN A 78 10.89 2.95 17.99
C GLN A 78 11.79 2.68 16.78
N LYS A 79 11.75 1.48 16.20
CA LYS A 79 12.51 1.10 15.03
C LYS A 79 11.76 1.51 13.77
N SER A 80 12.29 2.47 13.04
CA SER A 80 11.70 2.99 11.80
C SER A 80 11.36 1.90 10.77
N ILE A 81 12.14 0.82 10.71
CA ILE A 81 11.90 -0.30 9.78
C ILE A 81 10.64 -1.10 10.15
N VAL A 82 10.35 -1.28 11.44
CA VAL A 82 9.12 -1.95 11.90
C VAL A 82 7.90 -1.08 11.62
N MET A 83 8.03 0.22 11.81
CA MET A 83 7.00 1.18 11.45
C MET A 83 6.73 1.14 9.94
N ALA A 84 7.77 1.11 9.11
CA ALA A 84 7.64 1.00 7.65
C ALA A 84 6.90 -0.28 7.25
N ALA A 85 7.28 -1.43 7.83
CA ALA A 85 6.65 -2.71 7.55
C ALA A 85 5.16 -2.71 7.94
N TYR A 86 4.84 -2.21 9.13
CA TYR A 86 3.47 -2.12 9.61
C TYR A 86 2.61 -1.21 8.73
N LEU A 87 3.11 -0.01 8.40
CA LEU A 87 2.37 0.94 7.57
C LEU A 87 2.16 0.41 6.15
N SER A 88 3.17 -0.25 5.56
CA SER A 88 3.04 -0.90 4.26
C SER A 88 1.94 -1.97 4.30
N ALA A 89 2.04 -2.94 5.21
CA ALA A 89 1.07 -4.04 5.29
C ALA A 89 -0.35 -3.55 5.60
N ARG A 90 -0.49 -2.56 6.48
CA ARG A 90 -1.78 -1.95 6.81
C ARG A 90 -2.39 -1.23 5.59
N ASN A 91 -1.59 -0.43 4.88
CA ASN A 91 -2.07 0.30 3.73
C ASN A 91 -2.44 -0.64 2.59
N ASP A 92 -1.65 -1.68 2.37
CA ASP A 92 -1.94 -2.70 1.35
C ASP A 92 -3.25 -3.45 1.70
N ALA A 93 -3.49 -3.76 2.98
CA ALA A 93 -4.75 -4.36 3.40
C ALA A 93 -5.95 -3.42 3.16
N LEU A 94 -5.82 -2.13 3.51
CA LEU A 94 -6.86 -1.13 3.25
C LEU A 94 -7.11 -0.94 1.74
N ALA A 95 -6.04 -0.92 0.95
CA ALA A 95 -6.12 -0.83 -0.49
C ALA A 95 -6.90 -2.02 -1.08
N ASN A 96 -6.63 -3.24 -0.61
CA ASN A 96 -7.33 -4.43 -1.09
C ASN A 96 -8.83 -4.42 -0.73
N VAL A 97 -9.19 -3.95 0.47
CA VAL A 97 -10.62 -3.74 0.83
C VAL A 97 -11.27 -2.74 -0.14
N ALA A 98 -10.59 -1.63 -0.43
CA ALA A 98 -11.10 -0.62 -1.35
C ALA A 98 -11.22 -1.15 -2.79
N ILE A 99 -10.23 -1.92 -3.28
CA ILE A 99 -10.27 -2.57 -4.61
C ILE A 99 -11.42 -3.57 -4.71
N ILE A 100 -11.63 -4.40 -3.68
CA ILE A 100 -12.78 -5.32 -3.64
C ILE A 100 -14.09 -4.54 -3.69
N SER A 101 -14.20 -3.45 -2.94
CA SER A 101 -15.38 -2.60 -2.92
C SER A 101 -15.63 -1.96 -4.30
N ALA A 102 -14.58 -1.49 -4.98
CA ALA A 102 -14.68 -0.96 -6.33
C ALA A 102 -15.11 -2.04 -7.32
N GLY A 103 -14.52 -3.25 -7.25
CA GLY A 103 -14.91 -4.38 -8.10
C GLY A 103 -16.39 -4.75 -7.92
N ILE A 104 -16.88 -4.82 -6.69
CA ILE A 104 -18.30 -5.08 -6.40
C ILE A 104 -19.18 -3.94 -6.94
N THR A 105 -18.77 -2.69 -6.76
CA THR A 105 -19.53 -1.53 -7.27
C THR A 105 -19.61 -1.53 -8.80
N THR A 106 -18.53 -1.92 -9.48
CA THR A 106 -18.48 -2.02 -10.94
C THR A 106 -19.46 -3.06 -11.49
N ILE A 107 -19.82 -4.12 -10.72
CA ILE A 107 -20.85 -5.08 -11.12
C ILE A 107 -22.22 -4.41 -11.29
N PHE A 108 -22.52 -3.41 -10.45
CA PHE A 108 -23.80 -2.71 -10.45
C PHE A 108 -23.78 -1.40 -11.25
N TRP A 109 -22.61 -0.85 -11.43
CA TRP A 109 -22.41 0.43 -12.10
C TRP A 109 -21.19 0.35 -13.03
N ASP A 110 -21.45 0.13 -14.30
CA ASP A 110 -20.44 0.04 -15.35
C ASP A 110 -19.77 1.41 -15.60
N SER A 111 -18.83 1.74 -14.75
CA SER A 111 -18.12 3.03 -14.74
C SER A 111 -16.70 2.87 -14.18
N SER A 112 -15.76 3.64 -14.72
CA SER A 112 -14.39 3.72 -14.19
C SER A 112 -14.27 4.60 -12.93
N ILE A 113 -15.30 5.36 -12.57
CA ILE A 113 -15.26 6.31 -11.44
C ILE A 113 -14.91 5.64 -10.11
N PRO A 114 -15.51 4.50 -9.72
CA PRO A 114 -15.17 3.84 -8.47
C PRO A 114 -13.69 3.44 -8.40
N ASP A 115 -13.15 2.91 -9.49
CA ASP A 115 -11.74 2.48 -9.57
C ASP A 115 -10.79 3.68 -9.47
N LEU A 116 -11.06 4.76 -10.20
CA LEU A 116 -10.30 6.00 -10.11
C LEU A 116 -10.31 6.61 -8.71
N ALA A 117 -11.48 6.64 -8.05
CA ALA A 117 -11.60 7.17 -6.69
C ALA A 117 -10.79 6.35 -5.68
N VAL A 118 -10.87 5.02 -5.79
CA VAL A 118 -10.10 4.09 -4.96
C VAL A 118 -8.61 4.22 -5.24
N GLY A 119 -8.21 4.28 -6.51
CA GLY A 119 -6.82 4.47 -6.90
C GLY A 119 -6.22 5.74 -6.30
N LEU A 120 -6.91 6.88 -6.38
CA LEU A 120 -6.47 8.13 -5.76
C LEU A 120 -6.35 8.02 -4.23
N ALA A 121 -7.32 7.38 -3.58
CA ALA A 121 -7.28 7.17 -2.12
C ALA A 121 -6.07 6.31 -1.71
N ILE A 122 -5.77 5.23 -2.45
CA ILE A 122 -4.58 4.39 -2.23
C ILE A 122 -3.30 5.20 -2.42
N GLY A 123 -3.23 6.02 -3.48
CA GLY A 123 -2.09 6.90 -3.72
C GLY A 123 -1.82 7.85 -2.54
N MET A 124 -2.86 8.47 -2.00
CA MET A 124 -2.77 9.35 -0.83
C MET A 124 -2.33 8.61 0.44
N LEU A 125 -2.85 7.41 0.68
CA LEU A 125 -2.45 6.58 1.82
C LEU A 125 -0.97 6.22 1.76
N ASN A 126 -0.47 5.82 0.59
CA ASN A 126 0.93 5.45 0.40
C ASN A 126 1.86 6.67 0.51
N ALA A 127 1.48 7.82 -0.04
CA ALA A 127 2.24 9.06 0.11
C ALA A 127 2.34 9.47 1.60
N ASN A 128 1.24 9.41 2.34
CA ASN A 128 1.22 9.71 3.77
C ASN A 128 2.07 8.73 4.59
N ALA A 129 2.03 7.44 4.25
CA ALA A 129 2.87 6.42 4.87
C ALA A 129 4.37 6.69 4.60
N ALA A 130 4.73 7.03 3.37
CA ALA A 130 6.10 7.37 3.00
C ALA A 130 6.64 8.54 3.83
N ILE A 131 5.86 9.61 3.99
CA ILE A 131 6.22 10.77 4.81
C ILE A 131 6.43 10.37 6.27
N LYS A 132 5.54 9.55 6.84
CA LYS A 132 5.67 9.08 8.24
C LYS A 132 6.93 8.25 8.44
N VAL A 133 7.21 7.32 7.54
CA VAL A 133 8.43 6.49 7.61
C VAL A 133 9.68 7.36 7.46
N TRP A 134 9.69 8.30 6.51
CA TRP A 134 10.81 9.22 6.33
C TRP A 134 11.10 9.99 7.62
N LYS A 135 10.10 10.64 8.21
CA LYS A 135 10.23 11.38 9.47
C LYS A 135 10.72 10.51 10.62
N SER A 136 10.30 9.24 10.69
CA SER A 136 10.74 8.32 11.74
C SER A 136 12.20 7.89 11.61
N THR A 137 12.87 8.17 10.49
CA THR A 137 14.30 7.86 10.29
C THR A 137 15.24 8.99 10.71
N GLU A 138 14.70 10.18 10.93
CA GLU A 138 15.49 11.38 11.30
C GLU A 138 15.76 11.44 12.82
N HIS A 139 15.01 10.71 13.61
CA HIS A 139 15.20 10.54 15.05
C HIS A 139 15.87 9.20 15.35
#